data_ce288811bad08f8fa07730806d3905d7
#
_entry.id   ce288811bad08f8fa07730806d3905d7
#
_cell.length_a   1.000
_cell.length_b   1.000
_cell.length_c   1.000
_cell.angle_alpha   90.00
_cell.angle_beta   90.00
_cell.angle_gamma   90.00
#
_symmetry.space_group_name_H-M   'P 1'
#
loop_
_entity.id
_entity.type
_entity.pdbx_description
1 polymer ?
#
loop_
_entity_poly.entity_id
_entity_poly.type
_entity_poly.pdbx_seq_one_letter_code
_entity_poly.pdbx_strand_id
1 'polypeptide(L)'
;KAVPKTEKEISIAERKIEDAMLELGKLYRSDLKEPNKSIDILDRLLNRNPAENKIIIESYYFIYLAYLDLEDDLNSKKYFDLILAKFPNSPIAASISDPEFANRKTKNEIVNDYYEECYDDYKADQFNTVLEKIAKVPSKFGSKHDHYARFGLLKAFCIGKLEGKEKYIQELELFLIKYPNTPEEKQVRELLRILGADVKEDVAT
;
A
#
# COMPACT_ATOMS: atom_id res chain seq x y z
N LYS A 1 28.60 -0.21 22.08
CA LYS A 1 27.19 -0.48 22.40
C LYS A 1 27.14 -1.33 23.67
N ALA A 2 26.28 -1.03 24.67
CA ALA A 2 26.17 -1.83 25.88
C ALA A 2 25.57 -3.20 25.55
N VAL A 3 26.10 -4.25 26.17
CA VAL A 3 25.57 -5.62 26.07
C VAL A 3 24.26 -5.67 26.86
N PRO A 4 23.16 -6.22 26.31
CA PRO A 4 21.91 -6.36 27.03
C PRO A 4 22.10 -7.24 28.29
N LYS A 5 21.56 -6.78 29.43
CA LYS A 5 21.75 -7.42 30.73
C LYS A 5 20.46 -7.93 31.37
N THR A 6 19.32 -7.38 30.99
CA THR A 6 18.01 -7.79 31.48
C THR A 6 17.31 -8.69 30.48
N GLU A 7 16.41 -9.58 30.94
CA GLU A 7 15.60 -10.44 30.06
C GLU A 7 14.85 -9.62 29.00
N LYS A 8 14.32 -8.46 29.38
CA LYS A 8 13.64 -7.56 28.46
C LYS A 8 14.57 -7.02 27.36
N GLU A 9 15.78 -6.60 27.73
CA GLU A 9 16.77 -6.11 26.76
C GLU A 9 17.26 -7.24 25.84
N ILE A 10 17.42 -8.46 26.36
CA ILE A 10 17.80 -9.65 25.61
C ILE A 10 16.68 -9.96 24.59
N SER A 11 15.42 -10.04 25.00
CA SER A 11 14.28 -10.30 24.11
C SER A 11 14.17 -9.27 23.00
N ILE A 12 14.36 -7.98 23.32
CA ILE A 12 14.38 -6.91 22.29
C ILE A 12 15.55 -7.10 21.31
N ALA A 13 16.71 -7.50 21.81
CA ALA A 13 17.88 -7.70 20.97
C ALA A 13 17.71 -8.95 20.05
N GLU A 14 17.14 -10.03 20.58
CA GLU A 14 16.83 -11.22 19.82
C GLU A 14 15.84 -10.95 18.70
N ARG A 15 14.76 -10.22 19.01
CA ARG A 15 13.79 -9.83 18.00
C ARG A 15 14.42 -9.00 16.89
N LYS A 16 15.28 -8.03 17.21
CA LYS A 16 16.01 -7.26 16.19
C LYS A 16 16.90 -8.12 15.31
N ILE A 17 17.50 -9.18 15.88
CA ILE A 17 18.32 -10.13 15.12
C ILE A 17 17.41 -10.93 14.18
N GLU A 18 16.27 -11.41 14.67
CA GLU A 18 15.30 -12.17 13.88
C GLU A 18 14.74 -11.33 12.71
N ASP A 19 14.33 -10.10 12.98
CA ASP A 19 13.88 -9.15 11.95
C ASP A 19 14.99 -8.90 10.90
N ALA A 20 16.23 -8.67 11.36
CA ALA A 20 17.35 -8.43 10.47
C ALA A 20 17.70 -9.67 9.61
N MET A 21 17.60 -10.88 10.17
CA MET A 21 17.82 -12.11 9.42
C MET A 21 16.72 -12.35 8.39
N LEU A 22 15.47 -12.06 8.72
CA LEU A 22 14.35 -12.14 7.79
C LEU A 22 14.53 -11.20 6.62
N GLU A 23 14.84 -9.94 6.89
CA GLU A 23 15.07 -8.94 5.83
C GLU A 23 16.30 -9.28 4.98
N LEU A 24 17.36 -9.81 5.58
CA LEU A 24 18.54 -10.29 4.84
C LEU A 24 18.19 -11.47 3.92
N GLY A 25 17.36 -12.40 4.37
CA GLY A 25 16.88 -13.52 3.56
C GLY A 25 16.06 -13.04 2.35
N LYS A 26 15.17 -12.07 2.57
CA LYS A 26 14.40 -11.43 1.49
C LYS A 26 15.31 -10.76 0.48
N LEU A 27 16.29 -9.98 0.95
CA LEU A 27 17.25 -9.26 0.12
C LEU A 27 18.08 -10.21 -0.76
N TYR A 28 18.60 -11.30 -0.18
CA TYR A 28 19.36 -12.30 -0.93
C TYR A 28 18.56 -12.86 -2.10
N ARG A 29 17.27 -13.20 -1.89
CA ARG A 29 16.45 -13.73 -2.96
C ARG A 29 16.03 -12.66 -3.96
N SER A 30 15.45 -11.55 -3.48
CA SER A 30 14.74 -10.58 -4.33
C SER A 30 15.69 -9.68 -5.10
N ASP A 31 16.70 -9.14 -4.44
CA ASP A 31 17.58 -8.12 -5.03
C ASP A 31 18.90 -8.70 -5.54
N LEU A 32 19.51 -9.58 -4.74
CA LEU A 32 20.82 -10.17 -5.08
C LEU A 32 20.72 -11.41 -5.96
N LYS A 33 19.53 -11.99 -6.11
CA LYS A 33 19.28 -13.22 -6.90
C LYS A 33 20.15 -14.40 -6.45
N GLU A 34 20.31 -14.53 -5.14
CA GLU A 34 21.11 -15.56 -4.47
C GLU A 34 20.20 -16.47 -3.63
N PRO A 35 19.35 -17.34 -4.25
CA PRO A 35 18.35 -18.12 -3.52
C PRO A 35 18.96 -19.07 -2.49
N ASN A 36 20.15 -19.66 -2.74
CA ASN A 36 20.81 -20.53 -1.79
C ASN A 36 21.20 -19.79 -0.50
N LYS A 37 21.66 -18.55 -0.59
CA LYS A 37 21.98 -17.71 0.59
C LYS A 37 20.72 -17.29 1.34
N SER A 38 19.62 -17.06 0.61
CA SER A 38 18.31 -16.80 1.22
C SER A 38 17.87 -18.00 2.07
N ILE A 39 17.94 -19.21 1.53
CA ILE A 39 17.59 -20.44 2.23
C ILE A 39 18.45 -20.59 3.49
N ASP A 40 19.79 -20.48 3.38
CA ASP A 40 20.70 -20.64 4.52
C ASP A 40 20.36 -19.69 5.67
N ILE A 41 20.19 -18.41 5.39
CA ILE A 41 19.92 -17.42 6.44
C ILE A 41 18.53 -17.61 7.07
N LEU A 42 17.52 -17.97 6.27
CA LEU A 42 16.17 -18.20 6.76
C LEU A 42 16.03 -19.52 7.54
N ASP A 43 16.73 -20.57 7.16
CA ASP A 43 16.82 -21.81 7.94
C ASP A 43 17.53 -21.56 9.29
N ARG A 44 18.60 -20.78 9.30
CA ARG A 44 19.25 -20.35 10.55
C ARG A 44 18.32 -19.52 11.42
N LEU A 45 17.48 -18.66 10.83
CA LEU A 45 16.45 -17.91 11.55
C LEU A 45 15.43 -18.85 12.18
N LEU A 46 14.90 -19.81 11.43
CA LEU A 46 13.93 -20.79 11.93
C LEU A 46 14.50 -21.66 13.04
N ASN A 47 15.79 -22.02 12.99
CA ASN A 47 16.49 -22.76 14.02
C ASN A 47 16.67 -21.98 15.34
N ARG A 48 16.45 -20.66 15.35
CA ARG A 48 16.39 -19.85 16.58
C ARG A 48 15.04 -19.97 17.30
N ASN A 49 14.06 -20.68 16.71
CA ASN A 49 12.71 -20.82 17.21
C ASN A 49 12.02 -19.49 17.50
N PRO A 50 11.88 -18.59 16.50
CA PRO A 50 11.26 -17.28 16.68
C PRO A 50 9.84 -17.44 17.25
N ALA A 51 9.49 -16.57 18.20
CA ALA A 51 8.19 -16.62 18.86
C ALA A 51 7.05 -16.06 18.01
N GLU A 52 7.37 -15.22 17.03
CA GLU A 52 6.35 -14.55 16.21
C GLU A 52 5.96 -15.38 14.99
N ASN A 53 4.68 -15.72 14.90
CA ASN A 53 4.15 -16.45 13.75
C ASN A 53 4.39 -15.73 12.41
N LYS A 54 4.45 -14.40 12.42
CA LYS A 54 4.76 -13.60 11.23
C LYS A 54 6.15 -13.93 10.69
N ILE A 55 7.16 -13.99 11.55
CA ILE A 55 8.54 -14.32 11.17
C ILE A 55 8.62 -15.74 10.61
N ILE A 56 7.94 -16.68 11.26
CA ILE A 56 7.95 -18.09 10.83
C ILE A 56 7.32 -18.25 9.44
N ILE A 57 6.12 -17.68 9.23
CA ILE A 57 5.41 -17.86 7.97
C ILE A 57 6.12 -17.14 6.82
N GLU A 58 6.65 -15.92 7.05
CA GLU A 58 7.41 -15.22 6.03
C GLU A 58 8.70 -15.96 5.68
N SER A 59 9.40 -16.54 6.67
CA SER A 59 10.57 -17.39 6.41
C SER A 59 10.23 -18.60 5.54
N TYR A 60 9.17 -19.35 5.88
CA TYR A 60 8.72 -20.49 5.05
C TYR A 60 8.37 -20.04 3.63
N TYR A 61 7.69 -18.90 3.48
CA TYR A 61 7.30 -18.39 2.18
C TYR A 61 8.49 -18.01 1.31
N PHE A 62 9.48 -17.31 1.87
CA PHE A 62 10.67 -16.93 1.09
C PHE A 62 11.57 -18.13 0.79
N ILE A 63 11.64 -19.14 1.65
CA ILE A 63 12.32 -20.41 1.35
C ILE A 63 11.57 -21.16 0.23
N TYR A 64 10.23 -21.24 0.31
CA TYR A 64 9.40 -21.80 -0.76
C TYR A 64 9.70 -21.16 -2.11
N LEU A 65 9.69 -19.82 -2.15
CA LEU A 65 9.99 -19.08 -3.36
C LEU A 65 11.44 -19.28 -3.85
N ALA A 66 12.40 -19.39 -2.92
CA ALA A 66 13.79 -19.62 -3.27
C ALA A 66 14.00 -21.03 -3.90
N TYR A 67 13.28 -22.04 -3.42
CA TYR A 67 13.29 -23.36 -4.05
C TYR A 67 12.60 -23.39 -5.41
N LEU A 68 11.57 -22.56 -5.63
CA LEU A 68 10.99 -22.35 -6.96
C LEU A 68 12.00 -21.70 -7.93
N ASP A 69 12.76 -20.71 -7.46
CA ASP A 69 13.82 -20.07 -8.25
C ASP A 69 14.95 -21.06 -8.62
N LEU A 70 15.16 -22.11 -7.81
CA LEU A 70 16.12 -23.20 -8.05
C LEU A 70 15.54 -24.37 -8.83
N GLU A 71 14.26 -24.32 -9.22
CA GLU A 71 13.54 -25.43 -9.87
C GLU A 71 13.55 -26.72 -9.04
N ASP A 72 13.65 -26.60 -7.70
CA ASP A 72 13.61 -27.71 -6.74
C ASP A 72 12.16 -27.96 -6.29
N ASP A 73 11.42 -28.70 -7.09
CA ASP A 73 10.01 -29.00 -6.85
C ASP A 73 9.76 -29.78 -5.53
N LEU A 74 10.70 -30.63 -5.13
CA LEU A 74 10.55 -31.43 -3.91
C LEU A 74 10.58 -30.55 -2.66
N ASN A 75 11.57 -29.68 -2.56
CA ASN A 75 11.71 -28.79 -1.42
C ASN A 75 10.72 -27.64 -1.46
N SER A 76 10.39 -27.08 -2.62
CA SER A 76 9.34 -26.07 -2.76
C SER A 76 8.00 -26.63 -2.26
N LYS A 77 7.62 -27.84 -2.70
CA LYS A 77 6.40 -28.51 -2.22
C LYS A 77 6.41 -28.74 -0.70
N LYS A 78 7.51 -29.13 -0.10
CA LYS A 78 7.64 -29.29 1.34
C LYS A 78 7.27 -28.01 2.11
N TYR A 79 7.80 -26.86 1.68
CA TYR A 79 7.51 -25.60 2.34
C TYR A 79 6.10 -25.08 2.03
N PHE A 80 5.58 -25.33 0.83
CA PHE A 80 4.17 -25.11 0.50
C PHE A 80 3.24 -25.87 1.47
N ASP A 81 3.45 -27.17 1.63
CA ASP A 81 2.64 -28.01 2.52
C ASP A 81 2.77 -27.56 4.00
N LEU A 82 3.97 -27.13 4.44
CA LEU A 82 4.19 -26.59 5.78
C LEU A 82 3.40 -25.29 6.03
N ILE A 83 3.34 -24.38 5.05
CA ILE A 83 2.57 -23.15 5.16
C ILE A 83 1.08 -23.46 5.30
N LEU A 84 0.55 -24.34 4.46
CA LEU A 84 -0.87 -24.72 4.50
C LEU A 84 -1.25 -25.46 5.79
N ALA A 85 -0.39 -26.33 6.28
CA ALA A 85 -0.64 -27.09 7.49
C ALA A 85 -0.58 -26.23 8.77
N LYS A 86 0.41 -25.33 8.87
CA LYS A 86 0.62 -24.53 10.08
C LYS A 86 -0.15 -23.21 10.09
N PHE A 87 -0.42 -22.63 8.91
CA PHE A 87 -1.00 -21.29 8.76
C PHE A 87 -2.12 -21.25 7.73
N PRO A 88 -3.14 -22.14 7.78
CA PRO A 88 -4.15 -22.30 6.73
C PRO A 88 -4.98 -21.03 6.46
N ASN A 89 -5.15 -20.19 7.47
CA ASN A 89 -5.95 -18.97 7.38
C ASN A 89 -5.12 -17.70 7.11
N SER A 90 -3.84 -17.85 6.78
CA SER A 90 -2.98 -16.70 6.50
C SER A 90 -3.16 -16.17 5.08
N PRO A 91 -2.93 -14.86 4.84
CA PRO A 91 -2.91 -14.31 3.49
C PRO A 91 -1.88 -15.00 2.56
N ILE A 92 -0.76 -15.44 3.12
CA ILE A 92 0.28 -16.18 2.37
C ILE A 92 -0.26 -17.54 1.92
N ALA A 93 -0.94 -18.30 2.80
CA ALA A 93 -1.55 -19.57 2.43
C ALA A 93 -2.60 -19.40 1.33
N ALA A 94 -3.44 -18.37 1.45
CA ALA A 94 -4.42 -18.03 0.41
C ALA A 94 -3.74 -17.68 -0.92
N SER A 95 -2.67 -16.89 -0.88
CA SER A 95 -1.93 -16.46 -2.08
C SER A 95 -1.26 -17.63 -2.81
N ILE A 96 -0.65 -18.57 -2.10
CA ILE A 96 0.03 -19.70 -2.74
C ILE A 96 -0.92 -20.80 -3.21
N SER A 97 -2.10 -20.92 -2.58
CA SER A 97 -3.13 -21.91 -2.97
C SER A 97 -3.99 -21.47 -4.15
N ASP A 98 -4.13 -20.19 -4.35
CA ASP A 98 -4.91 -19.58 -5.43
C ASP A 98 -4.02 -18.61 -6.22
N PRO A 99 -3.49 -19.04 -7.39
CA PRO A 99 -2.67 -18.18 -8.24
C PRO A 99 -3.36 -16.85 -8.62
N GLU A 100 -4.70 -16.86 -8.72
CA GLU A 100 -5.48 -15.65 -8.97
C GLU A 100 -5.54 -14.72 -7.75
N PHE A 101 -5.29 -15.23 -6.54
CA PHE A 101 -5.24 -14.40 -5.33
C PHE A 101 -4.13 -13.35 -5.40
N ALA A 102 -2.97 -13.72 -5.91
CA ALA A 102 -1.84 -12.80 -6.12
C ALA A 102 -2.15 -11.70 -7.15
N ASN A 103 -3.04 -11.97 -8.09
CA ASN A 103 -3.48 -11.05 -9.13
C ASN A 103 -4.72 -10.22 -8.71
N ARG A 104 -5.31 -10.50 -7.55
CA ARG A 104 -6.45 -9.70 -7.05
C ARG A 104 -5.98 -8.32 -6.64
N LYS A 105 -6.47 -7.32 -7.34
CA LYS A 105 -6.24 -5.93 -6.99
C LYS A 105 -6.71 -5.64 -5.57
N THR A 106 -5.89 -4.98 -4.80
CA THR A 106 -6.28 -4.46 -3.49
C THR A 106 -7.38 -3.41 -3.66
N LYS A 107 -8.10 -3.11 -2.59
CA LYS A 107 -9.13 -2.05 -2.61
C LYS A 107 -8.53 -0.71 -3.07
N ASN A 108 -7.33 -0.37 -2.64
CA ASN A 108 -6.66 0.87 -3.04
C ASN A 108 -6.30 0.88 -4.52
N GLU A 109 -5.82 -0.25 -5.07
CA GLU A 109 -5.56 -0.36 -6.52
C GLU A 109 -6.83 -0.21 -7.34
N ILE A 110 -7.94 -0.84 -6.90
CA ILE A 110 -9.24 -0.70 -7.58
C ILE A 110 -9.73 0.75 -7.57
N VAL A 111 -9.57 1.47 -6.43
CA VAL A 111 -9.93 2.88 -6.31
C VAL A 111 -9.02 3.75 -7.18
N ASN A 112 -7.72 3.45 -7.22
CA ASN A 112 -6.77 4.17 -8.07
C ASN A 112 -7.09 3.97 -9.56
N ASP A 113 -7.35 2.75 -10.02
CA ASP A 113 -7.75 2.49 -11.41
C ASP A 113 -9.01 3.28 -11.79
N TYR A 114 -10.00 3.31 -10.89
CA TYR A 114 -11.21 4.08 -11.12
C TYR A 114 -10.94 5.60 -11.19
N TYR A 115 -9.97 6.08 -10.40
CA TYR A 115 -9.52 7.46 -10.52
C TYR A 115 -8.84 7.73 -11.87
N GLU A 116 -7.97 6.82 -12.33
CA GLU A 116 -7.31 6.96 -13.63
C GLU A 116 -8.33 6.96 -14.78
N GLU A 117 -9.37 6.09 -14.72
CA GLU A 117 -10.47 6.16 -15.69
C GLU A 117 -11.18 7.52 -15.68
N CYS A 118 -11.47 8.09 -14.50
CA CYS A 118 -12.06 9.42 -14.39
C CYS A 118 -11.13 10.50 -14.96
N TYR A 119 -9.84 10.36 -14.74
CA TYR A 119 -8.84 11.32 -15.23
C TYR A 119 -8.64 11.21 -16.75
N ASP A 120 -8.74 10.03 -17.32
CA ASP A 120 -8.74 9.83 -18.78
C ASP A 120 -9.96 10.47 -19.43
N ASP A 121 -11.16 10.30 -18.86
CA ASP A 121 -12.35 10.99 -19.31
C ASP A 121 -12.20 12.53 -19.21
N TYR A 122 -11.56 13.02 -18.14
CA TYR A 122 -11.26 14.46 -17.98
C TYR A 122 -10.33 14.96 -19.09
N LYS A 123 -9.29 14.20 -19.45
CA LYS A 123 -8.38 14.54 -20.57
C LYS A 123 -9.08 14.53 -21.92
N ALA A 124 -10.14 13.72 -22.04
CA ALA A 124 -10.99 13.64 -23.22
C ALA A 124 -12.14 14.69 -23.23
N ASP A 125 -12.07 15.70 -22.34
CA ASP A 125 -13.08 16.76 -22.17
C ASP A 125 -14.50 16.25 -21.83
N GLN A 126 -14.64 15.03 -21.31
CA GLN A 126 -15.90 14.39 -20.93
C GLN A 126 -16.31 14.77 -19.48
N PHE A 127 -16.34 16.05 -19.17
CA PHE A 127 -16.49 16.55 -17.79
C PHE A 127 -17.77 16.09 -17.09
N ASN A 128 -18.91 16.00 -17.80
CA ASN A 128 -20.15 15.51 -17.22
C ASN A 128 -20.05 14.03 -16.84
N THR A 129 -19.43 13.20 -17.68
CA THR A 129 -19.17 11.78 -17.38
C THR A 129 -18.30 11.62 -16.12
N VAL A 130 -17.28 12.45 -16.00
CA VAL A 130 -16.41 12.48 -14.81
C VAL A 130 -17.23 12.81 -13.56
N LEU A 131 -18.08 13.83 -13.60
CA LEU A 131 -18.92 14.22 -12.46
C LEU A 131 -19.88 13.11 -12.05
N GLU A 132 -20.50 12.40 -13.01
CA GLU A 132 -21.36 11.25 -12.75
C GLU A 132 -20.58 10.07 -12.13
N LYS A 133 -19.37 9.80 -12.61
CA LYS A 133 -18.49 8.77 -12.03
C LYS A 133 -18.08 9.12 -10.59
N ILE A 134 -17.67 10.37 -10.35
CA ILE A 134 -17.27 10.84 -9.02
C ILE A 134 -18.44 10.81 -8.03
N ALA A 135 -19.66 11.11 -8.46
CA ALA A 135 -20.84 11.02 -7.62
C ALA A 135 -21.10 9.59 -7.08
N LYS A 136 -20.66 8.55 -7.81
CA LYS A 136 -20.78 7.14 -7.43
C LYS A 136 -19.67 6.65 -6.49
N VAL A 137 -18.59 7.42 -6.32
CA VAL A 137 -17.43 7.01 -5.49
C VAL A 137 -17.81 6.64 -4.06
N PRO A 138 -18.63 7.44 -3.32
CA PRO A 138 -19.00 7.10 -1.95
C PRO A 138 -19.78 5.80 -1.82
N SER A 139 -20.70 5.50 -2.75
CA SER A 139 -21.49 4.27 -2.75
C SER A 139 -20.67 3.05 -3.18
N LYS A 140 -19.70 3.23 -4.07
CA LYS A 140 -18.87 2.16 -4.64
C LYS A 140 -17.70 1.75 -3.73
N PHE A 141 -17.06 2.72 -3.09
CA PHE A 141 -15.81 2.52 -2.34
C PHE A 141 -15.89 2.92 -0.86
N GLY A 142 -17.01 3.51 -0.42
CA GLY A 142 -17.17 4.09 0.90
C GLY A 142 -16.69 5.54 0.97
N SER A 143 -16.89 6.16 2.14
CA SER A 143 -16.61 7.59 2.34
C SER A 143 -15.23 7.87 2.96
N LYS A 144 -14.42 6.84 3.20
CA LYS A 144 -13.09 6.98 3.81
C LYS A 144 -12.09 6.12 3.04
N HIS A 145 -11.33 6.74 2.17
CA HIS A 145 -10.16 6.16 1.50
C HIS A 145 -9.17 7.26 1.11
N ASP A 146 -7.92 6.88 0.93
CA ASP A 146 -6.80 7.81 0.74
C ASP A 146 -6.92 8.67 -0.53
N HIS A 147 -7.69 8.22 -1.53
CA HIS A 147 -7.90 8.95 -2.79
C HIS A 147 -9.10 9.91 -2.77
N TYR A 148 -9.81 10.07 -1.65
CA TYR A 148 -11.06 10.83 -1.63
C TYR A 148 -10.86 12.31 -1.98
N ALA A 149 -9.77 12.90 -1.53
CA ALA A 149 -9.39 14.28 -1.86
C ALA A 149 -9.06 14.45 -3.35
N ARG A 150 -8.37 13.48 -3.98
CA ARG A 150 -8.07 13.52 -5.42
C ARG A 150 -9.33 13.58 -6.28
N PHE A 151 -10.37 12.80 -5.95
CA PHE A 151 -11.67 12.91 -6.63
C PHE A 151 -12.34 14.26 -6.40
N GLY A 152 -12.21 14.82 -5.20
CA GLY A 152 -12.73 16.16 -4.88
C GLY A 152 -12.06 17.25 -5.72
N LEU A 153 -10.75 17.18 -5.89
CA LEU A 153 -10.00 18.11 -6.72
C LEU A 153 -10.35 17.96 -8.22
N LEU A 154 -10.45 16.72 -8.70
CA LEU A 154 -10.87 16.46 -10.08
C LEU A 154 -12.28 16.97 -10.36
N LYS A 155 -13.20 16.86 -9.39
CA LYS A 155 -14.54 17.45 -9.46
C LYS A 155 -14.45 18.97 -9.65
N ALA A 156 -13.62 19.64 -8.84
CA ALA A 156 -13.46 21.10 -8.96
C ALA A 156 -12.91 21.49 -10.33
N PHE A 157 -11.97 20.73 -10.89
CA PHE A 157 -11.49 20.97 -12.27
C PHE A 157 -12.60 20.84 -13.31
N CYS A 158 -13.44 19.81 -13.22
CA CYS A 158 -14.57 19.63 -14.14
C CYS A 158 -15.57 20.80 -14.06
N ILE A 159 -15.92 21.23 -12.85
CA ILE A 159 -16.83 22.36 -12.65
C ILE A 159 -16.23 23.65 -13.19
N GLY A 160 -14.93 23.87 -12.97
CA GLY A 160 -14.23 25.03 -13.54
C GLY A 160 -14.27 25.08 -15.07
N LYS A 161 -14.20 23.92 -15.73
CA LYS A 161 -14.31 23.80 -17.18
C LYS A 161 -15.74 24.04 -17.69
N LEU A 162 -16.74 23.55 -16.98
CA LEU A 162 -18.15 23.64 -17.37
C LEU A 162 -18.80 24.99 -17.02
N GLU A 163 -18.50 25.50 -15.83
CA GLU A 163 -19.22 26.61 -15.23
C GLU A 163 -18.37 27.88 -15.06
N GLY A 164 -17.09 27.80 -15.37
CA GLY A 164 -16.17 28.94 -15.39
C GLY A 164 -15.49 29.23 -14.05
N LYS A 165 -14.71 30.35 -14.07
CA LYS A 165 -13.76 30.69 -13.01
C LYS A 165 -14.40 30.86 -11.64
N GLU A 166 -15.53 31.51 -11.55
CA GLU A 166 -16.17 31.81 -10.27
C GLU A 166 -16.61 30.51 -9.55
N LYS A 167 -17.23 29.60 -10.29
CA LYS A 167 -17.64 28.31 -9.78
C LYS A 167 -16.44 27.44 -9.42
N TYR A 168 -15.37 27.49 -10.18
CA TYR A 168 -14.14 26.83 -9.88
C TYR A 168 -13.56 27.28 -8.53
N ILE A 169 -13.49 28.58 -8.27
CA ILE A 169 -13.04 29.11 -6.98
C ILE A 169 -13.91 28.57 -5.84
N GLN A 170 -15.25 28.63 -5.97
CA GLN A 170 -16.17 28.12 -4.97
C GLN A 170 -15.93 26.63 -4.64
N GLU A 171 -15.73 25.79 -5.66
CA GLU A 171 -15.45 24.37 -5.45
C GLU A 171 -14.07 24.11 -4.78
N LEU A 172 -13.07 24.92 -5.10
CA LEU A 172 -11.76 24.85 -4.45
C LEU A 172 -11.83 25.29 -2.97
N GLU A 173 -12.62 26.33 -2.64
CA GLU A 173 -12.87 26.73 -1.25
C GLU A 173 -13.60 25.63 -0.47
N LEU A 174 -14.64 25.04 -1.06
CA LEU A 174 -15.35 23.89 -0.47
C LEU A 174 -14.42 22.69 -0.29
N PHE A 175 -13.46 22.49 -1.19
CA PHE A 175 -12.45 21.44 -1.06
C PHE A 175 -11.63 21.61 0.22
N LEU A 176 -11.14 22.79 0.52
CA LEU A 176 -10.35 23.06 1.74
C LEU A 176 -11.14 22.77 3.03
N ILE A 177 -12.45 23.05 3.02
CA ILE A 177 -13.33 22.75 4.15
C ILE A 177 -13.54 21.24 4.31
N LYS A 178 -13.70 20.54 3.19
CA LYS A 178 -14.07 19.12 3.18
C LYS A 178 -12.90 18.16 3.36
N TYR A 179 -11.72 18.56 2.90
CA TYR A 179 -10.51 17.72 2.85
C TYR A 179 -9.30 18.39 3.52
N PRO A 180 -9.39 18.80 4.79
CA PRO A 180 -8.27 19.40 5.49
C PRO A 180 -7.14 18.39 5.71
N ASN A 181 -5.90 18.87 5.74
CA ASN A 181 -4.69 18.09 5.99
C ASN A 181 -4.43 16.98 4.97
N THR A 182 -4.91 17.13 3.73
CA THR A 182 -4.62 16.20 2.63
C THR A 182 -3.43 16.69 1.79
N PRO A 183 -2.73 15.78 1.08
CA PRO A 183 -1.64 16.18 0.18
C PRO A 183 -2.05 17.21 -0.87
N GLU A 184 -3.31 17.16 -1.34
CA GLU A 184 -3.87 18.04 -2.36
C GLU A 184 -4.16 19.45 -1.84
N GLU A 185 -4.26 19.65 -0.53
CA GLU A 185 -4.58 20.95 0.07
C GLU A 185 -3.60 22.05 -0.36
N LYS A 186 -2.30 21.74 -0.35
CA LYS A 186 -1.27 22.68 -0.78
C LYS A 186 -1.46 23.13 -2.23
N GLN A 187 -1.79 22.21 -3.11
CA GLN A 187 -2.07 22.49 -4.51
C GLN A 187 -3.32 23.38 -4.66
N VAL A 188 -4.37 23.10 -3.90
CA VAL A 188 -5.62 23.87 -3.92
C VAL A 188 -5.40 25.31 -3.43
N ARG A 189 -4.65 25.51 -2.35
CA ARG A 189 -4.30 26.84 -1.86
C ARG A 189 -3.52 27.65 -2.91
N GLU A 190 -2.59 27.02 -3.62
CA GLU A 190 -1.83 27.67 -4.69
C GLU A 190 -2.72 28.03 -5.89
N LEU A 191 -3.63 27.14 -6.29
CA LEU A 191 -4.61 27.42 -7.34
C LEU A 191 -5.50 28.61 -7.00
N LEU A 192 -6.02 28.70 -5.77
CA LEU A 192 -6.82 29.83 -5.30
C LEU A 192 -6.02 31.12 -5.34
N ARG A 193 -4.75 31.12 -4.93
CA ARG A 193 -3.87 32.31 -5.02
C ARG A 193 -3.68 32.76 -6.47
N ILE A 194 -3.41 31.83 -7.39
CA ILE A 194 -3.27 32.13 -8.83
C ILE A 194 -4.56 32.70 -9.40
N LEU A 195 -5.72 32.25 -8.96
CA LEU A 195 -7.03 32.71 -9.38
C LEU A 195 -7.41 34.08 -8.77
N GLY A 196 -6.61 34.61 -7.82
CA GLY A 196 -6.85 35.85 -7.14
C GLY A 196 -7.94 35.81 -6.07
N ALA A 197 -8.18 34.62 -5.50
CA ALA A 197 -9.06 34.44 -4.35
C ALA A 197 -8.30 34.70 -3.05
N ASP A 198 -8.94 35.35 -2.08
CA ASP A 198 -8.38 35.55 -0.72
C ASP A 198 -8.38 34.22 0.02
N VAL A 199 -7.22 33.60 0.07
CA VAL A 199 -7.01 32.37 0.90
C VAL A 199 -6.68 32.82 2.31
N LYS A 200 -7.60 32.65 3.25
CA LYS A 200 -7.29 32.83 4.68
C LYS A 200 -6.19 31.84 5.05
N GLU A 201 -5.04 32.35 5.45
CA GLU A 201 -4.01 31.51 6.08
C GLU A 201 -4.58 31.03 7.43
N ASP A 202 -4.64 29.70 7.62
CA ASP A 202 -4.89 29.17 8.95
C ASP A 202 -3.73 29.61 9.83
N VAL A 203 -4.02 30.50 10.75
CA VAL A 203 -3.09 30.86 11.83
C VAL A 203 -2.86 29.56 12.63
N ALA A 204 -1.71 28.96 12.43
CA ALA A 204 -1.27 27.84 13.24
C ALA A 204 -1.24 28.31 14.70
N THR A 205 -2.15 27.77 15.51
CA THR A 205 -2.14 27.86 16.97
C THR A 205 -1.48 26.62 17.52
#